data_2787723c5c10f2509f6af91024422e8c
#
_entry.id   2787723c5c10f2509f6af91024422e8c
#
_cell.length_a   1.000
_cell.length_b   1.000
_cell.length_c   1.000
_cell.angle_alpha   90.00
_cell.angle_beta   90.00
_cell.angle_gamma   90.00
#
_symmetry.space_group_name_H-M   'P 1'
#
loop_
_entity.id
_entity.type
_entity.pdbx_description
1 polymer ?
#
loop_
_entity_poly.entity_id
_entity_poly.type
_entity_poly.pdbx_seq_one_letter_code
_entity_poly.pdbx_strand_id
1 'polypeptide(L)'
;MSPTAQTPVQIAWVTHDLDATETALTRLLGVKKWVRMPEVHFGPDTCSYRDEPADFVASISLSYLGDMQLELIQPVRGENIYSGFLRDHGPGLHHICVEAEDTENYAAMLAAAAGHGADVVQQGVMPGGIRFAYVSAPEAGVPFVEIAHFPTEIRAFFDYIKREQL
;
A
#
# COMPACT_ATOMS: atom_id res chain seq x y z
N MET A 1 22.35 8.35 -12.66
CA MET A 1 22.48 8.36 -11.18
C MET A 1 22.02 7.03 -10.64
N SER A 2 22.80 6.42 -9.76
CA SER A 2 22.31 5.25 -9.02
C SER A 2 21.15 5.69 -8.13
N PRO A 3 20.07 4.91 -8.02
CA PRO A 3 19.00 5.26 -7.11
C PRO A 3 19.53 5.34 -5.69
N THR A 4 19.11 6.35 -4.95
CA THR A 4 19.37 6.44 -3.51
C THR A 4 18.76 5.20 -2.85
N ALA A 5 19.49 4.55 -1.96
CA ALA A 5 18.98 3.38 -1.25
C ALA A 5 17.70 3.74 -0.48
N GLN A 6 16.66 2.95 -0.67
CA GLN A 6 15.36 3.15 -0.01
C GLN A 6 15.10 1.98 0.93
N THR A 7 14.80 2.30 2.19
CA THR A 7 14.39 1.29 3.16
C THR A 7 12.90 1.04 3.04
N PRO A 8 12.43 -0.20 2.88
CA PRO A 8 11.01 -0.48 2.94
C PRO A 8 10.42 -0.06 4.28
N VAL A 9 9.27 0.62 4.24
CA VAL A 9 8.57 1.14 5.43
C VAL A 9 7.30 0.38 5.76
N GLN A 10 6.84 -0.46 4.84
CA GLN A 10 5.58 -1.19 4.97
C GLN A 10 5.66 -2.54 4.25
N ILE A 11 5.00 -3.53 4.84
CA ILE A 11 4.68 -4.82 4.22
C ILE A 11 3.16 -4.93 4.18
N ALA A 12 2.60 -5.31 3.03
CA ALA A 12 1.16 -5.36 2.84
C ALA A 12 0.67 -6.69 2.29
N TRP A 13 -0.49 -7.11 2.80
CA TRP A 13 -1.23 -8.30 2.37
C TRP A 13 -2.58 -7.88 1.79
N VAL A 14 -3.05 -8.65 0.84
CA VAL A 14 -4.43 -8.56 0.35
C VAL A 14 -5.17 -9.81 0.81
N THR A 15 -6.37 -9.64 1.30
CA THR A 15 -7.17 -10.71 1.92
C THR A 15 -8.64 -10.61 1.54
N HIS A 16 -9.36 -11.73 1.65
CA HIS A 16 -10.82 -11.77 1.60
C HIS A 16 -11.47 -11.50 2.97
N ASP A 17 -10.69 -11.59 4.05
CA ASP A 17 -11.22 -11.55 5.42
C ASP A 17 -10.19 -10.91 6.36
N LEU A 18 -10.42 -9.63 6.68
CA LEU A 18 -9.55 -8.89 7.60
C LEU A 18 -9.51 -9.53 8.99
N ASP A 19 -10.65 -10.03 9.52
CA ASP A 19 -10.70 -10.61 10.86
C ASP A 19 -9.79 -11.83 10.97
N ALA A 20 -9.86 -12.72 10.00
CA ALA A 20 -9.05 -13.94 9.97
C ALA A 20 -7.55 -13.60 9.82
N THR A 21 -7.20 -12.66 8.95
CA THR A 21 -5.81 -12.29 8.70
C THR A 21 -5.20 -11.56 9.90
N GLU A 22 -5.93 -10.59 10.49
CA GLU A 22 -5.50 -9.92 11.73
C GLU A 22 -5.26 -10.93 12.85
N THR A 23 -6.18 -11.87 13.04
CA THR A 23 -6.06 -12.91 14.08
C THR A 23 -4.81 -13.75 13.86
N ALA A 24 -4.57 -14.20 12.64
CA ALA A 24 -3.41 -15.03 12.31
C ALA A 24 -2.08 -14.26 12.56
N LEU A 25 -1.97 -13.04 12.07
CA LEU A 25 -0.76 -12.24 12.22
C LEU A 25 -0.53 -11.80 13.67
N THR A 26 -1.60 -11.52 14.41
CA THR A 26 -1.50 -11.25 15.86
C THR A 26 -0.87 -12.45 16.58
N ARG A 27 -1.33 -13.66 16.29
CA ARG A 27 -0.79 -14.88 16.91
C ARG A 27 0.64 -15.18 16.49
N LEU A 28 0.97 -14.98 15.21
CA LEU A 28 2.26 -15.37 14.65
C LEU A 28 3.36 -14.33 14.90
N LEU A 29 3.01 -13.04 14.84
CA LEU A 29 3.96 -11.94 14.90
C LEU A 29 3.88 -11.13 16.20
N GLY A 30 2.89 -11.36 17.05
CA GLY A 30 2.73 -10.63 18.30
C GLY A 30 2.19 -9.19 18.13
N VAL A 31 1.48 -8.93 17.03
CA VAL A 31 0.82 -7.62 16.82
C VAL A 31 -0.17 -7.38 17.95
N LYS A 32 -0.14 -6.19 18.56
CA LYS A 32 -1.00 -5.87 19.69
C LYS A 32 -2.33 -5.28 19.29
N LYS A 33 -2.34 -4.36 18.33
CA LYS A 33 -3.56 -3.65 17.95
C LYS A 33 -3.57 -3.33 16.46
N TRP A 34 -4.70 -3.55 15.83
CA TRP A 34 -5.01 -3.16 14.46
C TRP A 34 -5.94 -1.95 14.47
N VAL A 35 -5.69 -0.99 13.59
CA VAL A 35 -6.53 0.19 13.38
C VAL A 35 -7.11 0.13 11.99
N ARG A 36 -8.44 0.07 11.89
CA ARG A 36 -9.15 -0.09 10.62
C ARG A 36 -9.62 1.25 10.06
N MET A 37 -9.52 1.37 8.75
CA MET A 37 -10.18 2.37 7.94
C MET A 37 -11.16 1.63 7.04
N PRO A 38 -12.44 1.50 7.46
CA PRO A 38 -13.43 0.76 6.69
C PRO A 38 -13.86 1.54 5.46
N GLU A 39 -14.07 0.82 4.36
CA GLU A 39 -14.69 1.31 3.14
C GLU A 39 -14.11 2.62 2.60
N VAL A 40 -12.78 2.67 2.46
CA VAL A 40 -12.09 3.81 1.84
C VAL A 40 -12.44 3.86 0.36
N HIS A 41 -12.94 5.00 -0.11
CA HIS A 41 -13.29 5.20 -1.50
C HIS A 41 -12.13 5.81 -2.28
N PHE A 42 -11.76 5.16 -3.36
CA PHE A 42 -10.79 5.61 -4.34
C PHE A 42 -11.56 5.99 -5.61
N GLY A 43 -11.62 7.29 -5.90
CA GLY A 43 -12.46 7.81 -6.97
C GLY A 43 -11.76 7.96 -8.31
N PRO A 44 -12.51 7.98 -9.42
CA PRO A 44 -11.95 8.00 -10.79
C PRO A 44 -11.26 9.31 -11.15
N ASP A 45 -11.55 10.41 -10.41
CA ASP A 45 -10.93 11.71 -10.65
C ASP A 45 -9.47 11.74 -10.17
N THR A 46 -9.08 10.85 -9.26
CA THR A 46 -7.75 10.84 -8.63
C THR A 46 -7.01 9.53 -8.76
N CYS A 47 -7.66 8.46 -9.19
CA CYS A 47 -7.06 7.13 -9.25
C CYS A 47 -7.20 6.48 -10.63
N SER A 48 -6.19 5.72 -11.02
CA SER A 48 -6.19 4.93 -12.25
C SER A 48 -5.70 3.50 -12.00
N TYR A 49 -6.23 2.55 -12.78
CA TYR A 49 -5.82 1.16 -12.81
C TYR A 49 -5.67 0.72 -14.26
N ARG A 50 -4.48 0.26 -14.64
CA ARG A 50 -4.13 -0.11 -16.01
C ARG A 50 -4.42 1.02 -17.02
N ASP A 51 -4.01 2.24 -16.63
CA ASP A 51 -4.16 3.48 -17.40
C ASP A 51 -5.60 3.96 -17.62
N GLU A 52 -6.58 3.32 -16.96
CA GLU A 52 -7.98 3.73 -17.01
C GLU A 52 -8.43 4.30 -15.66
N PRO A 53 -9.35 5.27 -15.64
CA PRO A 53 -9.91 5.77 -14.39
C PRO A 53 -10.47 4.64 -13.55
N ALA A 54 -10.14 4.61 -12.26
CA ALA A 54 -10.56 3.56 -11.34
C ALA A 54 -11.49 4.11 -10.25
N ASP A 55 -12.61 3.42 -10.04
CA ASP A 55 -13.56 3.71 -8.99
C ASP A 55 -13.79 2.45 -8.16
N PHE A 56 -13.23 2.44 -6.95
CA PHE A 56 -13.30 1.25 -6.10
C PHE A 56 -13.30 1.61 -4.62
N VAL A 57 -13.69 0.66 -3.80
CA VAL A 57 -13.70 0.74 -2.35
C VAL A 57 -12.89 -0.42 -1.79
N ALA A 58 -12.04 -0.13 -0.81
CA ALA A 58 -11.29 -1.13 -0.06
C ALA A 58 -11.28 -0.79 1.43
N SER A 59 -11.35 -1.79 2.27
CA SER A 59 -11.14 -1.65 3.72
C SER A 59 -9.68 -1.93 4.03
N ILE A 60 -9.09 -1.10 4.86
CA ILE A 60 -7.67 -1.14 5.20
C ILE A 60 -7.51 -1.32 6.70
N SER A 61 -6.56 -2.15 7.11
CA SER A 61 -6.18 -2.32 8.50
C SER A 61 -4.68 -2.10 8.64
N LEU A 62 -4.29 -1.28 9.61
CA LEU A 62 -2.89 -0.91 9.84
C LEU A 62 -2.43 -1.30 11.24
N SER A 63 -1.18 -1.70 11.35
CA SER A 63 -0.49 -1.90 12.61
C SER A 63 1.01 -1.64 12.45
N TYR A 64 1.77 -1.81 13.52
CA TYR A 64 3.23 -1.68 13.50
C TYR A 64 3.90 -2.78 14.31
N LEU A 65 5.05 -3.22 13.81
CA LEU A 65 6.05 -3.99 14.56
C LEU A 65 7.36 -3.21 14.52
N GLY A 66 7.72 -2.59 15.65
CA GLY A 66 8.81 -1.62 15.66
C GLY A 66 8.49 -0.46 14.71
N ASP A 67 9.39 -0.21 13.75
CA ASP A 67 9.21 0.84 12.74
C ASP A 67 8.56 0.35 11.45
N MET A 68 8.30 -0.96 11.33
CA MET A 68 7.68 -1.55 10.15
C MET A 68 6.16 -1.48 10.23
N GLN A 69 5.54 -0.78 9.30
CA GLN A 69 4.08 -0.76 9.17
C GLN A 69 3.60 -2.07 8.52
N LEU A 70 2.55 -2.63 9.06
CA LEU A 70 1.83 -3.76 8.48
C LEU A 70 0.49 -3.25 7.95
N GLU A 71 0.17 -3.59 6.72
CA GLU A 71 -1.08 -3.20 6.08
C GLU A 71 -1.82 -4.42 5.57
N LEU A 72 -3.12 -4.47 5.86
CA LEU A 72 -4.03 -5.47 5.29
C LEU A 72 -5.08 -4.75 4.46
N ILE A 73 -5.33 -5.24 3.26
CA ILE A 73 -6.29 -4.64 2.33
C ILE A 73 -7.32 -5.69 1.93
N GLN A 74 -8.60 -5.35 2.12
CA GLN A 74 -9.72 -6.15 1.67
C GLN A 74 -10.51 -5.33 0.64
N PRO A 75 -10.47 -5.70 -0.66
CA PRO A 75 -11.28 -5.02 -1.66
C PRO A 75 -12.76 -5.29 -1.41
N VAL A 76 -13.59 -4.26 -1.54
CA VAL A 76 -15.04 -4.31 -1.27
C VAL A 76 -15.84 -4.25 -2.57
N ARG A 77 -15.50 -3.31 -3.46
CA ARG A 77 -16.15 -3.20 -4.78
C ARG A 77 -15.23 -2.53 -5.80
N GLY A 78 -15.54 -2.71 -7.06
CA GLY A 78 -14.83 -2.13 -8.20
C GLY A 78 -13.60 -2.93 -8.61
N GLU A 79 -13.21 -2.81 -9.86
CA GLU A 79 -11.98 -3.42 -10.38
C GLU A 79 -10.77 -2.61 -9.96
N ASN A 80 -9.78 -3.28 -9.40
CA ASN A 80 -8.55 -2.66 -8.91
C ASN A 80 -7.43 -3.70 -8.79
N ILE A 81 -6.24 -3.23 -8.42
CA ILE A 81 -5.06 -4.09 -8.29
C ILE A 81 -5.24 -5.18 -7.22
N TYR A 82 -6.01 -4.91 -6.16
CA TYR A 82 -6.24 -5.87 -5.08
C TYR A 82 -7.23 -6.97 -5.48
N SER A 83 -8.34 -6.59 -6.13
CA SER A 83 -9.32 -7.55 -6.64
C SER A 83 -8.72 -8.45 -7.72
N GLY A 84 -7.91 -7.90 -8.59
CA GLY A 84 -7.18 -8.65 -9.61
C GLY A 84 -6.20 -9.65 -8.98
N PHE A 85 -5.46 -9.23 -7.97
CA PHE A 85 -4.54 -10.11 -7.25
C PHE A 85 -5.26 -11.29 -6.58
N LEU A 86 -6.36 -11.02 -5.87
CA LEU A 86 -7.16 -12.09 -5.23
C LEU A 86 -7.70 -13.09 -6.25
N ARG A 87 -8.19 -12.61 -7.39
CA ARG A 87 -8.70 -13.47 -8.45
C ARG A 87 -7.62 -14.38 -9.04
N ASP A 88 -6.41 -13.84 -9.25
CA ASP A 88 -5.34 -14.52 -9.97
C ASP A 88 -4.43 -15.35 -9.05
N HIS A 89 -4.27 -14.95 -7.79
CA HIS A 89 -3.30 -15.54 -6.84
C HIS A 89 -3.91 -16.00 -5.52
N GLY A 90 -5.10 -15.52 -5.16
CA GLY A 90 -5.65 -15.70 -3.81
C GLY A 90 -5.02 -14.75 -2.79
N PRO A 91 -5.43 -14.89 -1.49
CA PRO A 91 -4.90 -14.04 -0.42
C PRO A 91 -3.40 -14.24 -0.21
N GLY A 92 -2.68 -13.17 0.11
CA GLY A 92 -1.26 -13.26 0.40
C GLY A 92 -0.53 -11.93 0.37
N LEU A 93 0.80 -12.01 0.43
CA LEU A 93 1.68 -10.84 0.31
C LEU A 93 1.49 -10.19 -1.05
N HIS A 94 1.28 -8.88 -1.04
CA HIS A 94 0.97 -8.10 -2.23
C HIS A 94 2.09 -7.13 -2.60
N HIS A 95 2.57 -6.36 -1.62
CA HIS A 95 3.61 -5.37 -1.89
C HIS A 95 4.46 -5.04 -0.67
N ILE A 96 5.61 -4.46 -0.97
CA ILE A 96 6.38 -3.66 -0.02
C ILE A 96 6.30 -2.20 -0.45
N CYS A 97 6.34 -1.28 0.52
CA CYS A 97 6.28 0.15 0.25
C CYS A 97 7.60 0.83 0.56
N VAL A 98 8.01 1.74 -0.33
CA VAL A 98 9.09 2.71 -0.10
C VAL A 98 8.50 4.11 -0.12
N GLU A 99 9.04 5.00 0.70
CA GLU A 99 8.50 6.34 0.89
C GLU A 99 9.33 7.39 0.17
N ALA A 100 8.64 8.28 -0.55
CA ALA A 100 9.21 9.49 -1.12
C ALA A 100 9.19 10.63 -0.09
N GLU A 101 10.26 11.43 -0.03
CA GLU A 101 10.40 12.53 0.93
C GLU A 101 9.38 13.66 0.68
N ASP A 102 9.10 13.92 -0.59
CA ASP A 102 8.15 14.94 -1.04
C ASP A 102 7.55 14.58 -2.40
N THR A 103 6.71 15.44 -2.94
CA THR A 103 6.04 15.21 -4.23
C THR A 103 6.98 15.23 -5.42
N GLU A 104 8.07 16.02 -5.35
CA GLU A 104 9.10 16.06 -6.39
C GLU A 104 9.90 14.75 -6.40
N ASN A 105 10.32 14.30 -5.23
CA ASN A 105 10.99 13.01 -5.07
C ASN A 105 10.09 11.84 -5.50
N TYR A 106 8.79 11.89 -5.17
CA TYR A 106 7.82 10.91 -5.64
C TYR A 106 7.81 10.80 -7.17
N ALA A 107 7.72 11.95 -7.87
CA ALA A 107 7.75 11.97 -9.33
C ALA A 107 9.07 11.45 -9.90
N ALA A 108 10.20 11.78 -9.27
CA ALA A 108 11.53 11.31 -9.66
C ALA A 108 11.66 9.78 -9.49
N MET A 109 11.13 9.23 -8.41
CA MET A 109 11.14 7.78 -8.16
C MET A 109 10.31 7.02 -9.20
N LEU A 110 9.14 7.55 -9.59
CA LEU A 110 8.32 6.97 -10.65
C LEU A 110 9.04 7.01 -12.01
N ALA A 111 9.67 8.13 -12.33
CA ALA A 111 10.43 8.25 -13.57
C ALA A 111 11.62 7.26 -13.62
N ALA A 112 12.31 7.08 -12.50
CA ALA A 112 13.40 6.11 -12.38
C ALA A 112 12.90 4.68 -12.57
N ALA A 113 11.76 4.31 -11.98
CA ALA A 113 11.14 3.00 -12.14
C ALA A 113 10.79 2.75 -13.62
N ALA A 114 10.16 3.71 -14.28
CA ALA A 114 9.84 3.63 -15.71
C ALA A 114 11.11 3.46 -16.57
N GLY A 115 12.19 4.17 -16.22
CA GLY A 115 13.48 4.05 -16.89
C GLY A 115 14.12 2.66 -16.77
N HIS A 116 13.75 1.88 -15.76
CA HIS A 116 14.15 0.50 -15.57
C HIS A 116 13.14 -0.52 -16.14
N GLY A 117 12.11 -0.04 -16.84
CA GLY A 117 11.10 -0.90 -17.45
C GLY A 117 10.01 -1.40 -16.49
N ALA A 118 9.91 -0.82 -15.30
CA ALA A 118 8.83 -1.15 -14.38
C ALA A 118 7.54 -0.41 -14.76
N ASP A 119 6.47 -1.16 -14.98
CA ASP A 119 5.17 -0.60 -15.33
C ASP A 119 4.39 -0.18 -14.10
N VAL A 120 3.82 1.03 -14.14
CA VAL A 120 2.86 1.48 -13.13
C VAL A 120 1.51 0.82 -13.41
N VAL A 121 1.04 -0.01 -12.48
CA VAL A 121 -0.21 -0.77 -12.64
C VAL A 121 -1.40 0.00 -12.07
N GLN A 122 -1.22 0.63 -10.92
CA GLN A 122 -2.24 1.47 -10.28
C GLN A 122 -1.58 2.65 -9.61
N GLN A 123 -2.21 3.82 -9.67
CA GLN A 123 -1.72 5.00 -8.99
C GLN A 123 -2.85 5.97 -8.68
N GLY A 124 -2.58 6.88 -7.76
CA GLY A 124 -3.54 7.93 -7.45
C GLY A 124 -3.22 8.71 -6.19
N VAL A 125 -4.24 9.45 -5.78
CA VAL A 125 -4.27 10.17 -4.51
C VAL A 125 -5.48 9.68 -3.74
N MET A 126 -5.25 9.06 -2.59
CA MET A 126 -6.33 8.59 -1.74
C MET A 126 -6.82 9.70 -0.79
N PRO A 127 -8.00 9.55 -0.16
CA PRO A 127 -8.45 10.48 0.87
C PRO A 127 -7.37 10.74 1.93
N GLY A 128 -7.20 12.01 2.30
CA GLY A 128 -6.10 12.42 3.17
C GLY A 128 -4.85 12.90 2.44
N GLY A 129 -4.80 12.77 1.11
CA GLY A 129 -3.71 13.31 0.28
C GLY A 129 -2.51 12.41 0.10
N ILE A 130 -2.58 11.14 0.49
CA ILE A 130 -1.52 10.17 0.23
C ILE A 130 -1.43 9.92 -1.26
N ARG A 131 -0.25 10.18 -1.84
CA ARG A 131 0.06 9.77 -3.21
C ARG A 131 0.64 8.37 -3.20
N PHE A 132 0.18 7.52 -4.10
CA PHE A 132 0.67 6.16 -4.20
C PHE A 132 0.75 5.70 -5.64
N ALA A 133 1.68 4.79 -5.91
CA ALA A 133 1.77 4.08 -7.17
C ALA A 133 2.33 2.68 -6.93
N TYR A 134 1.70 1.68 -7.56
CA TYR A 134 2.19 0.31 -7.58
C TYR A 134 2.91 0.06 -8.88
N VAL A 135 4.19 -0.32 -8.78
CA VAL A 135 4.98 -0.72 -9.92
C VAL A 135 5.15 -2.23 -9.92
N SER A 136 5.07 -2.84 -11.10
CA SER A 136 5.28 -4.28 -11.27
C SER A 136 6.76 -4.61 -11.07
N ALA A 137 7.07 -5.56 -10.19
CA ALA A 137 8.44 -5.94 -9.85
C ALA A 137 8.60 -7.46 -9.72
N PRO A 138 8.18 -8.28 -10.74
CA PRO A 138 8.23 -9.74 -10.63
C PRO A 138 9.65 -10.28 -10.46
N GLU A 139 10.63 -9.62 -11.02
CA GLU A 139 12.05 -10.01 -10.93
C GLU A 139 12.61 -9.84 -9.51
N ALA A 140 12.02 -8.95 -8.70
CA ALA A 140 12.39 -8.74 -7.32
C ALA A 140 11.79 -9.79 -6.36
N GLY A 141 10.97 -10.70 -6.87
CA GLY A 141 10.32 -11.72 -6.07
C GLY A 141 9.13 -11.23 -5.25
N VAL A 142 8.68 -9.99 -5.48
CA VAL A 142 7.45 -9.43 -4.92
C VAL A 142 6.51 -9.06 -6.06
N PRO A 143 5.18 -9.23 -5.90
CA PRO A 143 4.22 -8.86 -6.95
C PRO A 143 4.35 -7.38 -7.33
N PHE A 144 4.41 -6.50 -6.34
CA PHE A 144 4.48 -5.06 -6.55
C PHE A 144 5.39 -4.38 -5.54
N VAL A 145 5.97 -3.24 -5.96
CA VAL A 145 6.56 -2.25 -5.05
C VAL A 145 5.67 -1.02 -5.08
N GLU A 146 5.23 -0.57 -3.92
CA GLU A 146 4.52 0.69 -3.78
C GLU A 146 5.52 1.82 -3.55
N ILE A 147 5.36 2.91 -4.30
CA ILE A 147 6.01 4.18 -4.06
C ILE A 147 4.94 5.11 -3.51
N ALA A 148 5.15 5.65 -2.31
CA ALA A 148 4.15 6.49 -1.66
C ALA A 148 4.76 7.77 -1.09
N HIS A 149 3.96 8.83 -1.04
CA HIS A 149 4.25 10.04 -0.30
C HIS A 149 3.15 10.31 0.71
N PHE A 150 3.53 10.46 1.97
CA PHE A 150 2.61 10.66 3.09
C PHE A 150 2.68 12.12 3.56
N PRO A 151 1.56 12.88 3.48
CA PRO A 151 1.50 14.22 4.05
C PRO A 151 1.72 14.24 5.56
N THR A 152 2.07 15.40 6.11
CA THR A 152 2.36 15.58 7.54
C THR A 152 1.21 15.13 8.44
N GLU A 153 -0.03 15.39 8.05
CA GLU A 153 -1.23 15.00 8.81
C GLU A 153 -1.37 13.48 8.92
N ILE A 154 -0.99 12.77 7.88
CA ILE A 154 -1.00 11.30 7.86
C ILE A 154 0.07 10.73 8.78
N ARG A 155 1.22 11.39 8.91
CA ARG A 155 2.26 10.98 9.85
C ARG A 155 1.78 10.99 11.29
N ALA A 156 1.01 12.00 11.68
CA ALA A 156 0.40 12.05 13.02
C ALA A 156 -0.52 10.84 13.28
N PHE A 157 -1.27 10.43 12.27
CA PHE A 157 -2.10 9.22 12.34
C PHE A 157 -1.26 7.95 12.45
N PHE A 158 -0.20 7.83 11.68
CA PHE A 158 0.72 6.70 11.76
C PHE A 158 1.42 6.63 13.12
N ASP A 159 1.84 7.76 13.66
CA ASP A 159 2.42 7.83 15.01
C ASP A 159 1.43 7.40 16.09
N TYR A 160 0.16 7.76 15.94
CA TYR A 160 -0.91 7.28 16.81
C TYR A 160 -1.00 5.75 16.78
N ILE A 161 -1.06 5.14 15.59
CA ILE A 161 -1.14 3.67 15.45
C ILE A 161 0.08 3.01 16.10
N LYS A 162 1.25 3.59 15.91
CA LYS A 162 2.50 3.07 16.48
C LYS A 162 2.50 3.12 18.01
N ARG A 163 2.01 4.21 18.61
CA ARG A 163 1.86 4.33 20.08
C ARG A 163 0.87 3.32 20.65
N GLU A 164 -0.15 2.95 19.91
CA GLU A 164 -1.14 1.95 20.35
C GLU A 164 -0.52 0.53 20.49
N GLN A 165 0.69 0.32 20.00
CA GLN A 165 1.42 -0.95 20.15
C GLN A 165 2.21 -1.06 21.48
N LEU A 166 2.31 0.01 22.28
CA LEU A 166 3.08 0.04 23.53
C LEU A 166 2.30 -0.54 24.77
#